data_ebe37bcf7d4fe0df8dc461d089987a57
#
_entry.id   ebe37bcf7d4fe0df8dc461d089987a57
#
_cell.length_a   1.000
_cell.length_b   1.000
_cell.length_c   1.000
_cell.angle_alpha   90.00
_cell.angle_beta   90.00
_cell.angle_gamma   90.00
#
_symmetry.space_group_name_H-M   'P 1'
#
loop_
_entity.id
_entity.type
_entity.pdbx_description
1 polymer ?
#
loop_
_entity_poly.entity_id
_entity_poly.type
_entity_poly.pdbx_seq_one_letter_code
_entity_poly.pdbx_strand_id
1 'polypeptide(L)'
;MSKYLISLILLSAISMGVSAQRITRQYNNVSFSAALKDLNAKQDKFVINFVYDELEDFKVTKNIKNKSVPDAIMNLIGFYPIKMKQVDNIIIVECIQKASNRMMGRI
;
A
#
# COMPACT_ATOMS: atom_id res chain seq x y z
N MET A 1 -22.44 -38.20 -7.11
CA MET A 1 -21.61 -37.92 -5.95
C MET A 1 -20.47 -36.99 -6.29
N SER A 2 -19.65 -37.34 -7.25
CA SER A 2 -18.54 -36.49 -7.64
C SER A 2 -18.94 -35.13 -8.17
N LYS A 3 -20.15 -35.01 -8.71
CA LYS A 3 -20.70 -33.74 -9.16
C LYS A 3 -20.73 -32.70 -8.05
N TYR A 4 -21.20 -33.07 -6.90
CA TYR A 4 -21.37 -32.15 -5.79
C TYR A 4 -20.05 -31.71 -5.21
N LEU A 5 -19.08 -32.61 -5.21
CA LEU A 5 -17.74 -32.31 -4.73
C LEU A 5 -17.06 -31.28 -5.64
N ILE A 6 -17.18 -31.46 -6.93
CA ILE A 6 -16.59 -30.54 -7.91
C ILE A 6 -17.20 -29.17 -7.77
N SER A 7 -18.51 -29.10 -7.58
CA SER A 7 -19.22 -27.83 -7.42
C SER A 7 -18.74 -27.07 -6.17
N LEU A 8 -18.51 -27.79 -5.08
CA LEU A 8 -18.04 -27.19 -3.85
C LEU A 8 -16.62 -26.62 -4.01
N ILE A 9 -15.76 -27.36 -4.66
CA ILE A 9 -14.39 -26.92 -4.89
C ILE A 9 -14.35 -25.66 -5.74
N LEU A 10 -15.16 -25.59 -6.76
CA LEU A 10 -15.26 -24.43 -7.63
C LEU A 10 -15.72 -23.19 -6.85
N LEU A 11 -16.69 -23.36 -5.99
CA LEU A 11 -17.22 -22.26 -5.17
C LEU A 11 -16.14 -21.70 -4.25
N SER A 12 -15.36 -22.58 -3.61
CA SER A 12 -14.27 -22.17 -2.75
C SER A 12 -13.19 -21.41 -3.50
N ALA A 13 -12.85 -21.86 -4.68
CA ALA A 13 -11.83 -21.21 -5.50
C ALA A 13 -12.28 -19.81 -5.89
N ILE A 14 -13.54 -19.63 -6.26
CA ILE A 14 -14.07 -18.33 -6.62
C ILE A 14 -14.03 -17.37 -5.43
N SER A 15 -14.43 -17.83 -4.26
CA SER A 15 -14.41 -17.00 -3.05
C SER A 15 -12.99 -16.54 -2.72
N MET A 16 -12.03 -17.41 -2.81
CA MET A 16 -10.64 -17.08 -2.53
C MET A 16 -10.09 -16.08 -3.55
N GLY A 17 -10.47 -16.24 -4.81
CA GLY A 17 -10.02 -15.33 -5.87
C GLY A 17 -10.52 -13.92 -5.70
N VAL A 18 -11.75 -13.75 -5.19
CA VAL A 18 -12.36 -12.43 -5.02
C VAL A 18 -11.70 -11.67 -3.87
N SER A 19 -11.29 -12.35 -2.81
CA SER A 19 -10.80 -11.69 -1.61
C SER A 19 -9.31 -11.39 -1.61
N ALA A 20 -8.56 -11.92 -2.58
CA ALA A 20 -7.10 -11.92 -2.48
C ALA A 20 -6.44 -10.95 -3.44
N GLN A 21 -6.51 -9.65 -3.13
CA GLN A 21 -5.69 -8.69 -3.86
C GLN A 21 -4.47 -8.36 -2.99
N ARG A 22 -3.39 -9.08 -3.23
CA ARG A 22 -2.17 -8.98 -2.45
C ARG A 22 -1.03 -8.45 -3.30
N ILE A 23 -0.09 -7.81 -2.63
CA ILE A 23 1.05 -7.17 -3.28
C ILE A 23 2.30 -7.96 -2.98
N THR A 24 3.07 -8.24 -4.03
CA THR A 24 4.41 -8.81 -3.92
C THR A 24 5.33 -7.94 -4.77
N ARG A 25 6.18 -7.16 -4.12
CA ARG A 25 7.08 -6.25 -4.80
C ARG A 25 8.40 -6.19 -4.04
N GLN A 26 9.46 -5.97 -4.76
CA GLN A 26 10.78 -5.77 -4.18
C GLN A 26 11.25 -4.37 -4.54
N TYR A 27 11.56 -3.58 -3.52
CA TYR A 27 12.10 -2.23 -3.68
C TYR A 27 13.54 -2.22 -3.19
N ASN A 28 14.42 -1.66 -4.00
CA ASN A 28 15.84 -1.61 -3.69
C ASN A 28 16.34 -0.19 -3.86
N ASN A 29 16.51 0.52 -2.75
CA ASN A 29 17.02 1.88 -2.71
C ASN A 29 16.22 2.83 -3.60
N VAL A 30 14.90 2.73 -3.56
CA VAL A 30 14.02 3.62 -4.30
C VAL A 30 13.40 4.63 -3.33
N SER A 31 12.97 5.78 -3.84
CA SER A 31 12.31 6.76 -3.00
C SER A 31 10.96 6.21 -2.54
N PHE A 32 10.53 6.64 -1.33
CA PHE A 32 9.24 6.26 -0.81
C PHE A 32 8.12 6.66 -1.79
N SER A 33 8.26 7.86 -2.37
CA SER A 33 7.30 8.35 -3.37
C SER A 33 7.23 7.44 -4.59
N ALA A 34 8.37 6.99 -5.09
CA ALA A 34 8.40 6.07 -6.22
C ALA A 34 7.75 4.73 -5.89
N ALA A 35 7.96 4.25 -4.66
CA ALA A 35 7.34 3.02 -4.21
C ALA A 35 5.81 3.14 -4.15
N LEU A 36 5.30 4.27 -3.62
CA LEU A 36 3.87 4.51 -3.57
C LEU A 36 3.26 4.64 -4.96
N LYS A 37 3.97 5.30 -5.86
CA LYS A 37 3.54 5.42 -7.25
C LYS A 37 3.46 4.05 -7.92
N ASP A 38 4.43 3.19 -7.64
CA ASP A 38 4.42 1.83 -8.15
C ASP A 38 3.23 1.05 -7.61
N LEU A 39 2.94 1.18 -6.32
CA LEU A 39 1.79 0.51 -5.72
C LEU A 39 0.48 0.98 -6.34
N ASN A 40 0.34 2.27 -6.61
CA ASN A 40 -0.84 2.79 -7.29
C ASN A 40 -1.01 2.18 -8.68
N ALA A 41 0.09 1.91 -9.36
CA ALA A 41 0.07 1.34 -10.72
C ALA A 41 -0.23 -0.15 -10.72
N LYS A 42 0.05 -0.85 -9.63
CA LYS A 42 -0.04 -2.31 -9.58
C LYS A 42 -1.36 -2.84 -9.00
N GLN A 43 -2.21 -1.97 -8.53
CA GLN A 43 -3.50 -2.37 -7.98
C GLN A 43 -4.50 -1.22 -8.18
N ASP A 44 -5.78 -1.53 -8.15
CA ASP A 44 -6.83 -0.55 -8.37
C ASP A 44 -7.87 -0.50 -7.24
N LYS A 45 -7.67 -1.33 -6.21
CA LYS A 45 -8.62 -1.37 -5.09
C LYS A 45 -8.50 -0.14 -4.20
N PHE A 46 -7.28 0.33 -3.98
CA PHE A 46 -7.01 1.50 -3.14
C PHE A 46 -6.45 2.63 -3.97
N VAL A 47 -6.76 3.85 -3.55
CA VAL A 47 -6.17 5.07 -4.10
C VAL A 47 -5.24 5.63 -3.04
N ILE A 48 -3.95 5.70 -3.34
CA ILE A 48 -2.94 6.20 -2.41
C ILE A 48 -2.66 7.65 -2.75
N ASN A 49 -3.00 8.55 -1.83
CA ASN A 49 -2.76 9.99 -1.95
C ASN A 49 -1.55 10.38 -1.14
N PHE A 50 -0.64 11.08 -1.78
CA PHE A 50 0.58 11.54 -1.12
C PHE A 50 1.16 12.71 -1.90
N VAL A 51 2.01 13.51 -1.24
CA VAL A 51 2.74 14.58 -1.90
C VAL A 51 4.13 14.04 -2.24
N TYR A 52 4.42 13.94 -3.52
CA TYR A 52 5.63 13.31 -4.02
C TYR A 52 6.89 13.91 -3.39
N ASP A 53 6.97 15.24 -3.40
CA ASP A 53 8.17 15.94 -2.93
C ASP A 53 8.41 15.78 -1.45
N GLU A 54 7.38 15.51 -0.67
CA GLU A 54 7.52 15.32 0.78
C GLU A 54 8.13 13.99 1.14
N LEU A 55 7.99 12.99 0.28
CA LEU A 55 8.37 11.62 0.60
C LEU A 55 9.56 11.12 -0.24
N GLU A 56 10.00 11.90 -1.22
CA GLU A 56 11.02 11.42 -2.16
C GLU A 56 12.40 11.29 -1.52
N ASP A 57 12.64 12.00 -0.42
CA ASP A 57 13.93 11.94 0.26
C ASP A 57 14.12 10.66 1.07
N PHE A 58 13.04 10.00 1.40
CA PHE A 58 13.10 8.74 2.15
C PHE A 58 13.33 7.59 1.19
N LYS A 59 14.39 6.83 1.41
CA LYS A 59 14.72 5.68 0.57
C LYS A 59 14.22 4.40 1.24
N VAL A 60 13.72 3.49 0.43
CA VAL A 60 13.22 2.21 0.94
C VAL A 60 13.92 1.06 0.23
N THR A 61 14.29 0.07 1.02
CA THR A 61 14.80 -1.21 0.55
C THR A 61 14.01 -2.28 1.31
N LYS A 62 12.97 -2.79 0.67
CA LYS A 62 12.05 -3.72 1.31
C LYS A 62 11.61 -4.78 0.33
N ASN A 63 11.41 -5.97 0.84
CA ASN A 63 10.85 -7.08 0.10
C ASN A 63 9.43 -7.30 0.62
N ILE A 64 8.45 -6.82 -0.15
CA ILE A 64 7.03 -6.96 0.17
C ILE A 64 6.55 -8.27 -0.42
N LYS A 65 6.07 -9.16 0.41
CA LYS A 65 5.65 -10.47 -0.05
C LYS A 65 4.26 -10.81 0.46
N ASN A 66 3.32 -10.92 -0.48
CA ASN A 66 1.94 -11.36 -0.21
C ASN A 66 1.28 -10.56 0.90
N LYS A 67 1.31 -9.23 0.79
CA LYS A 67 0.73 -8.34 1.79
C LYS A 67 -0.42 -7.54 1.19
N SER A 68 -1.38 -7.16 2.04
CA SER A 68 -2.40 -6.19 1.63
C SER A 68 -1.73 -4.84 1.37
N VAL A 69 -2.42 -3.96 0.63
CA VAL A 69 -1.87 -2.64 0.32
C VAL A 69 -1.58 -1.85 1.60
N PRO A 70 -2.51 -1.77 2.58
CA PRO A 70 -2.18 -1.06 3.82
C PRO A 70 -0.99 -1.66 4.56
N ASP A 71 -0.90 -2.98 4.64
CA ASP A 71 0.22 -3.64 5.31
C ASP A 71 1.53 -3.39 4.58
N ALA A 72 1.50 -3.38 3.25
CA ALA A 72 2.68 -3.07 2.45
C ALA A 72 3.18 -1.66 2.75
N ILE A 73 2.28 -0.69 2.81
CA ILE A 73 2.63 0.70 3.12
C ILE A 73 3.21 0.81 4.52
N MET A 74 2.60 0.16 5.50
CA MET A 74 3.12 0.15 6.86
C MET A 74 4.53 -0.44 6.92
N ASN A 75 4.77 -1.47 6.13
CA ASN A 75 6.09 -2.08 6.04
C ASN A 75 7.11 -1.09 5.46
N LEU A 76 6.71 -0.34 4.44
CA LEU A 76 7.58 0.68 3.84
C LEU A 76 7.89 1.81 4.82
N ILE A 77 6.90 2.21 5.63
CA ILE A 77 7.08 3.27 6.61
C ILE A 77 8.17 2.92 7.62
N GLY A 78 8.11 1.70 8.17
CA GLY A 78 9.12 1.27 9.13
C GLY A 78 9.26 2.27 10.27
N PHE A 79 10.44 2.86 10.39
CA PHE A 79 10.73 3.83 11.44
C PHE A 79 10.76 5.28 10.93
N TYR A 80 10.39 5.52 9.69
CA TYR A 80 10.36 6.88 9.17
C TYR A 80 9.22 7.69 9.80
N PRO A 81 9.38 9.02 9.91
CA PRO A 81 8.32 9.90 10.45
C PRO A 81 7.22 10.12 9.42
N ILE A 82 6.58 9.05 9.04
CA ILE A 82 5.54 9.03 8.03
C ILE A 82 4.33 8.34 8.63
N LYS A 83 3.15 8.90 8.42
CA LYS A 83 1.91 8.32 8.92
C LYS A 83 0.99 7.96 7.77
N MET A 84 0.16 6.96 8.01
CA MET A 84 -0.83 6.51 7.06
C MET A 84 -2.20 6.64 7.68
N LYS A 85 -3.15 7.15 6.90
CA LYS A 85 -4.54 7.25 7.28
C LYS A 85 -5.38 6.62 6.18
N GLN A 86 -6.37 5.83 6.57
CA GLN A 86 -7.24 5.16 5.60
C GLN A 86 -8.68 5.52 5.87
N VAL A 87 -9.37 5.94 4.80
CA VAL A 87 -10.82 6.19 4.81
C VAL A 87 -11.39 5.44 3.62
N ASP A 88 -12.12 4.36 3.90
CA ASP A 88 -12.66 3.46 2.88
C ASP A 88 -11.53 2.93 1.99
N ASN A 89 -11.54 3.25 0.69
CA ASN A 89 -10.50 2.80 -0.23
C ASN A 89 -9.43 3.86 -0.49
N ILE A 90 -9.46 4.97 0.25
CA ILE A 90 -8.48 6.04 0.09
C ILE A 90 -7.46 5.95 1.22
N ILE A 91 -6.20 5.90 0.84
CA ILE A 91 -5.08 5.86 1.79
C ILE A 91 -4.30 7.14 1.63
N ILE A 92 -4.12 7.87 2.74
CA ILE A 92 -3.35 9.12 2.75
C ILE A 92 -2.05 8.86 3.48
N VAL A 93 -0.93 9.19 2.82
CA VAL A 93 0.41 8.98 3.38
C VAL A 93 1.09 10.33 3.47
N GLU A 94 1.51 10.72 4.66
CA GLU A 94 2.07 12.03 4.94
C GLU A 94 3.34 11.93 5.76
N CYS A 95 4.30 12.81 5.46
CA CYS A 95 5.44 13.01 6.33
C CYS A 95 5.00 13.90 7.49
N ILE A 96 5.11 13.41 8.71
CA ILE A 96 4.60 14.10 9.88
C ILE A 96 5.31 15.45 10.06
N GLN A 97 6.61 15.46 9.90
CA GLN A 97 7.42 16.66 10.10
C GLN A 97 7.11 17.73 9.06
N LYS A 98 7.01 17.34 7.79
CA LYS A 98 6.75 18.30 6.71
C LYS A 98 5.32 18.83 6.74
N ALA A 99 4.37 17.98 7.13
CA ALA A 99 2.99 18.42 7.31
C ALA A 99 2.90 19.48 8.40
N SER A 100 3.60 19.27 9.51
CA SER A 100 3.66 20.23 10.61
C SER A 100 4.28 21.54 10.15
N ASN A 101 5.36 21.48 9.40
CA ASN A 101 6.02 22.69 8.89
C ASN A 101 5.13 23.47 7.94
N ARG A 102 4.36 22.80 7.13
CA ARG A 102 3.42 23.48 6.24
C ARG A 102 2.38 24.26 7.01
N MET A 103 1.89 23.71 8.10
CA MET A 103 0.92 24.39 8.93
C MET A 103 1.53 25.61 9.63
N MET A 104 2.74 25.49 10.11
CA MET A 104 3.43 26.58 10.77
C MET A 104 3.86 27.66 9.80
N GLY A 105 4.17 27.30 8.59
CA GLY A 105 4.61 28.25 7.56
C GLY A 105 3.55 29.25 7.14
N ARG A 106 2.32 29.05 7.58
CA ARG A 106 1.22 29.96 7.28
C ARG A 106 1.04 31.08 8.31
N ILE A 107 1.77 30.99 9.37
CA ILE A 107 1.75 31.98 10.41
C ILE A 107 2.77 33.06 10.11
#